data_d221c0461474f5ec78b4c72c101aa3d7
#
_entry.id   d221c0461474f5ec78b4c72c101aa3d7
#
_cell.length_a   1.000
_cell.length_b   1.000
_cell.length_c   1.000
_cell.angle_alpha   90.00
_cell.angle_beta   90.00
_cell.angle_gamma   90.00
#
_symmetry.space_group_name_H-M   'P 1'
#
loop_
_entity.id
_entity.type
_entity.pdbx_description
1 polymer ?
#
loop_
_entity_poly.entity_id
_entity_poly.type
_entity_poly.pdbx_seq_one_letter_code
_entity_poly.pdbx_strand_id
1 'polypeptide(L)' 'MLYEMMSATEYGVLKGYSEKSTRVHQIIRSGVFPAEWVQAPKKIGNQWIVFVDFDWIKNVRVRQ' A
#
# COMPACT_ATOMS: atom_id res chain seq x y z
N MET A 1 -0.54 -4.61 -17.00
CA MET A 1 -1.21 -4.36 -15.70
C MET A 1 -0.95 -2.93 -15.26
N LEU A 2 -2.02 -2.21 -14.94
CA LEU A 2 -1.89 -0.84 -14.42
C LEU A 2 -1.75 -0.88 -12.90
N TYR A 3 -0.83 -0.10 -12.37
CA TYR A 3 -0.65 0.03 -10.92
C TYR A 3 -0.27 1.45 -10.58
N GLU A 4 -0.43 1.80 -9.31
CA GLU A 4 -0.09 3.12 -8.80
C GLU A 4 0.95 2.95 -7.69
N MET A 5 1.99 3.79 -7.71
CA MET A 5 2.98 3.84 -6.64
C MET A 5 2.49 4.82 -5.58
N MET A 6 2.59 4.41 -4.33
CA MET A 6 2.22 5.28 -3.22
C MET A 6 3.04 4.94 -1.99
N SER A 7 3.12 5.88 -1.06
CA SER A 7 3.82 5.61 0.20
C SER A 7 3.03 4.61 1.03
N ALA A 8 3.73 3.92 1.92
CA ALA A 8 3.08 2.99 2.84
C ALA A 8 2.00 3.70 3.67
N THR A 9 2.24 4.96 4.04
CA THR A 9 1.26 5.75 4.79
C THR A 9 0.00 5.99 3.97
N GLU A 10 0.13 6.37 2.71
CA GLU A 10 -1.03 6.56 1.83
C GLU A 10 -1.83 5.28 1.66
N TYR A 11 -1.13 4.17 1.45
CA TYR A 11 -1.80 2.88 1.32
C TYR A 11 -2.58 2.56 2.61
N GLY A 12 -1.97 2.79 3.75
CA GLY A 12 -2.62 2.55 5.04
C GLY A 12 -3.89 3.37 5.20
N VAL A 13 -3.87 4.64 4.79
CA VAL A 13 -5.05 5.49 4.85
C VAL A 13 -6.15 4.96 3.94
N LEU A 14 -5.81 4.50 2.74
CA LEU A 14 -6.79 3.88 1.84
C LEU A 14 -7.42 2.63 2.44
N LYS A 15 -6.66 1.87 3.25
CA LYS A 15 -7.18 0.69 3.93
C LYS A 15 -8.02 1.04 5.16
N GLY A 16 -8.07 2.31 5.53
CA GLY A 16 -8.78 2.75 6.73
C GLY A 16 -7.95 2.74 8.00
N TYR A 17 -6.63 2.60 7.88
CA TYR A 17 -5.76 2.67 9.04
C TYR A 17 -5.43 4.11 9.37
N SER A 18 -5.09 4.38 10.64
CA SER A 18 -4.59 5.68 11.06
C SER A 18 -3.23 5.97 10.40
N GLU A 19 -2.94 7.25 10.14
CA GLU A 19 -1.63 7.67 9.63
C GLU A 19 -0.49 7.24 10.54
N LYS A 20 -0.77 7.08 11.83
CA LYS A 20 0.22 6.66 12.83
C LYS A 20 0.32 5.15 12.97
N SER A 21 -0.51 4.40 12.22
CA SER A 21 -0.51 2.94 12.32
C SER A 21 0.78 2.36 11.74
N THR A 22 1.30 1.32 12.40
CA THR A 22 2.47 0.58 11.93
C THR A 22 2.09 -0.70 11.18
N ARG A 23 0.80 -0.91 10.91
CA ARG A 23 0.32 -2.16 10.30
C ARG A 23 0.94 -2.44 8.95
N VAL A 24 1.05 -1.40 8.10
CA VAL A 24 1.63 -1.56 6.76
C VAL A 24 3.10 -1.94 6.87
N HIS A 25 3.83 -1.33 7.80
CA HIS A 25 5.24 -1.67 8.02
C HIS A 25 5.40 -3.10 8.55
N GLN A 26 4.47 -3.57 9.35
CA GLN A 26 4.47 -4.96 9.82
C GLN A 26 4.27 -5.93 8.65
N ILE A 27 3.39 -5.59 7.70
CA ILE A 27 3.19 -6.38 6.48
C ILE A 27 4.49 -6.44 5.68
N ILE A 28 5.16 -5.30 5.51
CA ILE A 28 6.42 -5.22 4.77
C ILE A 28 7.47 -6.12 5.42
N ARG A 29 7.57 -6.10 6.74
CA ARG A 29 8.53 -6.92 7.47
C ARG A 29 8.22 -8.41 7.40
N SER A 30 6.95 -8.76 7.34
CA SER A 30 6.54 -10.17 7.32
C SER A 30 6.90 -10.87 6.01
N GLY A 31 7.02 -10.11 4.92
CA GLY A 31 7.28 -10.68 3.60
C GLY A 31 6.06 -11.29 2.94
N VAL A 32 4.91 -11.29 3.61
CA VAL A 32 3.66 -11.80 3.06
C VAL A 32 2.79 -10.60 2.69
N PHE A 33 2.68 -10.34 1.39
CA PHE A 33 2.06 -9.11 0.91
C PHE A 33 0.60 -9.34 0.48
N PRO A 34 -0.25 -8.28 0.60
CA PRO A 34 -1.63 -8.37 0.13
C PRO A 34 -1.72 -8.63 -1.36
N ALA A 35 -2.80 -9.25 -1.79
CA ALA A 35 -2.99 -9.60 -3.19
C ALA A 35 -3.03 -8.37 -4.10
N GLU A 36 -3.43 -7.22 -3.59
CA GLU A 36 -3.49 -5.97 -4.37
C GLU A 36 -2.11 -5.37 -4.64
N TRP A 37 -1.05 -5.82 -3.97
CA TRP A 37 0.30 -5.37 -4.26
C TRP A 37 0.84 -6.18 -5.44
N VAL A 38 1.15 -5.48 -6.55
CA VAL A 38 1.57 -6.15 -7.79
C VAL A 38 3.02 -6.60 -7.76
N GLN A 39 3.81 -6.06 -6.84
CA GLN A 39 5.20 -6.45 -6.63
C GLN A 39 5.65 -6.06 -5.23
N ALA A 40 6.83 -6.54 -4.83
CA ALA A 40 7.38 -6.25 -3.51
C ALA A 40 7.62 -4.75 -3.33
N PRO A 41 7.41 -4.21 -2.13
CA PRO A 41 7.65 -2.80 -1.87
C PRO A 41 9.13 -2.48 -1.95
N LYS A 42 9.44 -1.20 -2.24
CA LYS A 42 10.82 -0.71 -2.31
C LYS A 42 11.00 0.45 -1.35
N LYS A 43 12.18 0.52 -0.75
CA LYS A 43 12.53 1.67 0.09
C LYS A 43 13.25 2.69 -0.77
N ILE A 44 12.69 3.89 -0.88
CA ILE A 44 13.27 4.98 -1.63
C ILE A 44 13.52 6.13 -0.65
N GLY A 45 14.78 6.44 -0.40
CA GLY A 45 15.14 7.38 0.65
C GLY A 45 14.71 6.82 2.01
N ASN A 46 13.91 7.58 2.75
CA ASN A 46 13.39 7.17 4.05
C ASN A 46 11.96 6.66 3.99
N GLN A 47 11.42 6.44 2.79
CA GLN A 47 10.05 6.02 2.61
C GLN A 47 9.96 4.65 1.97
N TRP A 48 9.01 3.84 2.46
CA TRP A 48 8.60 2.63 1.77
C TRP A 48 7.53 2.97 0.75
N ILE A 49 7.74 2.49 -0.48
CA ILE A 49 6.79 2.69 -1.59
C ILE A 49 6.19 1.34 -1.93
N VAL A 50 4.85 1.31 -2.00
CA VAL A 50 4.11 0.12 -2.38
C VAL A 50 3.53 0.30 -3.77
N PHE A 51 3.38 -0.80 -4.51
CA PHE A 51 2.90 -0.82 -5.89
C PHE A 51 1.56 -1.54 -5.89
N VAL A 52 0.48 -0.77 -6.03
CA VAL A 52 -0.87 -1.26 -5.79
C VAL A 52 -1.66 -1.32 -7.08
N ASP A 53 -2.40 -2.42 -7.27
CA ASP A 53 -3.25 -2.62 -8.44
C ASP A 53 -4.23 -1.46 -8.60
N PHE A 54 -4.28 -0.89 -9.78
CA PHE A 54 -5.11 0.27 -10.08
C PHE A 54 -6.60 -0.02 -9.89
N ASP A 55 -7.06 -1.20 -10.29
CA ASP A 55 -8.46 -1.57 -10.12
C ASP A 55 -8.86 -1.65 -8.65
N TRP A 56 -7.97 -2.15 -7.82
CA TRP A 56 -8.21 -2.19 -6.37
C TRP A 56 -8.36 -0.77 -5.80
N ILE A 57 -7.45 0.15 -6.20
CA ILE A 57 -7.49 1.54 -5.74
C ILE A 57 -8.80 2.19 -6.16
N LYS A 58 -9.20 2.00 -7.41
CA LYS A 58 -10.42 2.56 -7.94
C LYS A 58 -11.64 2.11 -7.13
N ASN A 59 -11.72 0.82 -6.81
CA ASN A 59 -12.83 0.28 -6.04
C ASN A 59 -12.87 0.84 -4.61
N VAL A 60 -11.71 0.99 -3.98
CA VAL A 60 -11.63 1.56 -2.63
C VAL A 60 -12.05 3.02 -2.62
N ARG A 61 -11.61 3.80 -3.60
CA ARG A 61 -11.97 5.22 -3.69
C ARG A 61 -13.46 5.44 -3.91
N VAL A 62 -14.11 4.56 -4.66
CA VAL A 62 -15.55 4.64 -4.90
C VAL A 62 -16.34 4.39 -3.61
N ARG A 63 -15.81 3.57 -2.71
CA ARG A 63 -16.47 3.25 -1.43
C ARG A 63 -16.28 4.34 -0.37
N GLN A 64 -15.36 5.24 -0.58
CA GLN A 64 -15.14 6.36 0.31
C GLN A 64 -15.95 7.57 -0.18
#